data_36fe1b5d7aa541ec1137dd0b007b782a
#
_entry.id   36fe1b5d7aa541ec1137dd0b007b782a
#
_cell.length_a   1.000
_cell.length_b   1.000
_cell.length_c   1.000
_cell.angle_alpha   90.00
_cell.angle_beta   90.00
_cell.angle_gamma   90.00
#
_symmetry.space_group_name_H-M   'P 1'
#
loop_
_entity.id
_entity.type
_entity.pdbx_description
1 polymer ?
#
loop_
_entity_poly.entity_id
_entity_poly.type
_entity_poly.pdbx_seq_one_letter_code
_entity_poly.pdbx_strand_id
1 'polypeptide(L)'
;MPALNALDTMRALASQGEVLDVPAGEPIFSSGETGDCMFGVLDGSVELSWNDDGGQEIIQAGDVFGAGALVTPEHRRYGNAKALSDCKVLVMNREKFLFAV
;
A
#
# COMPACT_ATOMS: atom_id res chain seq x y z
N MET A 1 -12.45 25.03 -8.46
CA MET A 1 -11.82 23.84 -9.04
C MET A 1 -11.80 22.73 -8.02
N PRO A 2 -12.29 21.55 -8.38
CA PRO A 2 -12.25 20.45 -7.41
C PRO A 2 -10.80 20.04 -7.13
N ALA A 3 -10.53 19.73 -5.87
CA ALA A 3 -9.25 19.16 -5.49
C ALA A 3 -9.16 17.71 -6.01
N LEU A 4 -7.96 17.29 -6.41
CA LEU A 4 -7.73 15.90 -6.75
C LEU A 4 -7.87 15.05 -5.49
N ASN A 5 -8.57 13.93 -5.59
CA ASN A 5 -8.62 12.98 -4.49
C ASN A 5 -7.39 12.07 -4.52
N ALA A 6 -7.21 11.27 -3.47
CA ALA A 6 -6.03 10.41 -3.35
C ALA A 6 -5.92 9.42 -4.52
N LEU A 7 -7.03 8.89 -4.99
CA LEU A 7 -7.03 7.94 -6.10
C LEU A 7 -6.58 8.60 -7.40
N ASP A 8 -7.03 9.82 -7.67
CA ASP A 8 -6.60 10.56 -8.86
C ASP A 8 -5.10 10.84 -8.83
N THR A 9 -4.58 11.21 -7.67
CA THR A 9 -3.15 11.41 -7.48
C THR A 9 -2.37 10.14 -7.73
N MET A 10 -2.85 9.02 -7.18
CA MET A 10 -2.21 7.71 -7.39
C MET A 10 -2.23 7.28 -8.85
N ARG A 11 -3.33 7.53 -9.56
CA ARG A 11 -3.41 7.21 -10.99
C ARG A 11 -2.42 8.03 -11.81
N ALA A 12 -2.25 9.29 -11.46
CA ALA A 12 -1.26 10.14 -12.11
C ALA A 12 0.16 9.63 -11.85
N LEU A 13 0.47 9.22 -10.63
CA LEU A 13 1.77 8.65 -10.29
C LEU A 13 1.99 7.29 -10.97
N ALA A 14 0.92 6.51 -11.17
CA ALA A 14 1.02 5.20 -11.78
C ALA A 14 1.53 5.24 -13.22
N SER A 15 1.31 6.35 -13.92
CA SER A 15 1.82 6.51 -15.29
C SER A 15 3.35 6.57 -15.33
N GLN A 16 3.99 6.86 -14.20
CA GLN A 16 5.45 7.00 -14.09
C GLN A 16 6.05 6.05 -13.06
N GLY A 17 5.24 5.22 -12.43
CA GLY A 17 5.65 4.34 -11.35
C GLY A 17 5.46 2.87 -11.67
N GLU A 18 5.72 2.04 -10.66
CA GLU A 18 5.52 0.61 -10.77
C GLU A 18 4.14 0.23 -10.25
N VAL A 19 3.42 -0.54 -11.04
CA VAL A 19 2.11 -1.08 -10.67
C VAL A 19 2.21 -2.60 -10.63
N LEU A 20 1.77 -3.17 -9.52
CA LEU A 20 1.73 -4.63 -9.35
C LEU A 20 0.31 -5.12 -9.55
N ASP A 21 0.18 -6.22 -10.28
CA ASP A 21 -1.07 -6.98 -10.35
C ASP A 21 -0.97 -8.10 -9.33
N VAL A 22 -1.81 -8.05 -8.30
CA VAL A 22 -1.78 -9.04 -7.21
C VAL A 22 -3.07 -9.84 -7.25
N PRO A 23 -3.01 -11.14 -7.56
CA PRO A 23 -4.20 -11.99 -7.57
C PRO A 23 -4.80 -12.13 -6.17
N ALA A 24 -6.11 -12.36 -6.13
CA ALA A 24 -6.82 -12.60 -4.87
C ALA A 24 -6.14 -13.71 -4.06
N GLY A 25 -5.95 -13.47 -2.77
CA GLY A 25 -5.35 -14.43 -1.85
C GLY A 25 -3.83 -14.35 -1.75
N GLU A 26 -3.15 -13.61 -2.62
CA GLU A 26 -1.70 -13.51 -2.55
C GLU A 26 -1.23 -12.46 -1.55
N PRO A 27 -0.15 -12.74 -0.80
CA PRO A 27 0.40 -11.76 0.12
C PRO A 27 1.16 -10.66 -0.62
N ILE A 28 1.06 -9.45 -0.08
CA ILE A 28 1.84 -8.31 -0.57
C ILE A 28 3.09 -8.14 0.28
N PHE A 29 2.94 -8.24 1.61
CA PHE A 29 4.06 -8.32 2.53
C PHE A 29 3.64 -9.05 3.80
N SER A 30 4.62 -9.47 4.58
CA SER A 30 4.40 -10.17 5.85
C SER A 30 5.07 -9.43 7.00
N SER A 31 4.50 -9.57 8.19
CA SER A 31 5.04 -8.99 9.41
C SER A 31 6.50 -9.40 9.62
N GLY A 32 7.34 -8.45 9.98
CA GLY A 32 8.75 -8.68 10.21
C GLY A 32 9.64 -8.52 8.98
N GLU A 33 9.06 -8.48 7.79
CA GLU A 33 9.84 -8.22 6.58
C GLU A 33 10.35 -6.78 6.57
N THR A 34 11.51 -6.59 5.94
CA THR A 34 12.04 -5.26 5.71
C THR A 34 11.36 -4.67 4.47
N GLY A 35 10.99 -3.40 4.53
CA GLY A 35 10.37 -2.74 3.39
C GLY A 35 10.81 -1.29 3.27
N ASP A 36 11.01 -0.84 2.04
CA ASP A 36 11.44 0.53 1.73
C ASP A 36 10.43 1.26 0.86
N CYS A 37 9.22 0.75 0.75
CA CYS A 37 8.17 1.35 -0.06
C CYS A 37 6.83 1.28 0.66
N MET A 38 5.90 2.10 0.20
CA MET A 38 4.50 2.02 0.57
C MET A 38 3.67 1.71 -0.67
N PHE A 39 2.39 1.47 -0.47
CA PHE A 39 1.52 1.04 -1.55
C PHE A 39 0.24 1.87 -1.57
N GLY A 40 -0.26 2.12 -2.78
CA GLY A 40 -1.57 2.70 -2.98
C GLY A 40 -2.46 1.73 -3.75
N VAL A 41 -3.70 1.57 -3.32
CA VAL A 41 -4.64 0.67 -4.00
C VAL A 41 -5.28 1.42 -5.15
N LEU A 42 -5.03 0.97 -6.37
CA LEU A 42 -5.66 1.52 -7.58
C LEU A 42 -6.96 0.80 -7.89
N ASP A 43 -7.03 -0.49 -7.59
CA ASP A 43 -8.20 -1.31 -7.88
C ASP A 43 -8.20 -2.50 -6.93
N GLY A 44 -9.38 -2.92 -6.48
CA GLY A 44 -9.54 -4.06 -5.60
C GLY A 44 -9.50 -3.71 -4.12
N SER A 45 -9.33 -4.74 -3.29
CA SER A 45 -9.32 -4.62 -1.83
C SER A 45 -8.14 -5.39 -1.23
N VAL A 46 -7.54 -4.83 -0.18
CA VAL A 46 -6.41 -5.43 0.53
C VAL A 46 -6.77 -5.55 2.00
N GLU A 47 -6.43 -6.68 2.61
CA GLU A 47 -6.59 -6.88 4.04
C GLU A 47 -5.26 -6.65 4.74
N LEU A 48 -5.25 -5.73 5.70
CA LEU A 48 -4.16 -5.58 6.65
C LEU A 48 -4.52 -6.33 7.91
N SER A 49 -3.57 -7.06 8.48
CA SER A 49 -3.79 -7.78 9.73
C SER A 49 -2.56 -7.68 10.62
N TRP A 50 -2.80 -7.59 11.93
CA TRP A 50 -1.76 -7.50 12.95
C TRP A 50 -1.85 -8.73 13.84
N ASN A 51 -0.74 -9.41 14.00
CA ASN A 51 -0.70 -10.67 14.76
C ASN A 51 -0.80 -10.46 16.27
N ASP A 52 -0.40 -9.29 16.75
CA ASP A 52 -0.27 -9.04 18.19
C ASP A 52 -1.62 -8.95 18.89
N ASP A 53 -2.63 -8.37 18.25
CA ASP A 53 -3.95 -8.19 18.85
C ASP A 53 -5.09 -8.72 17.98
N GLY A 54 -4.76 -9.37 16.87
CA GLY A 54 -5.76 -9.87 15.93
C GLY A 54 -6.49 -8.80 15.15
N GLY A 55 -5.96 -7.58 15.11
CA GLY A 55 -6.58 -6.47 14.38
C GLY A 55 -6.58 -6.69 12.88
N GLN A 56 -7.61 -6.16 12.23
CA GLN A 56 -7.75 -6.20 10.78
C GLN A 56 -8.27 -4.86 10.27
N GLU A 57 -7.85 -4.51 9.06
CA GLU A 57 -8.38 -3.35 8.37
C GLU A 57 -8.47 -3.67 6.88
N ILE A 58 -9.55 -3.23 6.24
CA ILE A 58 -9.75 -3.40 4.80
C ILE A 58 -9.41 -2.09 4.11
N ILE A 59 -8.48 -2.15 3.18
CA ILE A 59 -8.02 -1.01 2.39
C ILE A 59 -8.61 -1.15 0.99
N GLN A 60 -9.20 -0.09 0.50
CA GLN A 60 -9.87 -0.08 -0.80
C GLN A 60 -9.22 0.92 -1.75
N ALA A 61 -9.67 0.92 -3.00
CA ALA A 61 -9.15 1.83 -4.02
C ALA A 61 -9.21 3.28 -3.52
N GLY A 62 -8.10 3.99 -3.66
CA GLY A 62 -7.94 5.35 -3.16
C GLY A 62 -7.20 5.45 -1.84
N ASP A 63 -7.02 4.33 -1.13
CA ASP A 63 -6.31 4.30 0.14
C ASP A 63 -4.86 3.86 -0.04
N VAL A 64 -4.02 4.22 0.92
CA VAL A 64 -2.61 3.84 0.96
C VAL A 64 -2.33 2.99 2.19
N PHE A 65 -1.29 2.17 2.11
CA PHE A 65 -0.86 1.33 3.23
C PHE A 65 0.64 1.04 3.16
N GLY A 66 1.18 0.56 4.26
CA GLY A 66 2.59 0.18 4.31
C GLY A 66 3.54 1.33 4.58
N ALA A 67 3.04 2.53 4.87
CA ALA A 67 3.88 3.70 5.12
C ALA A 67 4.71 3.59 6.40
N GLY A 68 4.28 2.78 7.36
CA GLY A 68 4.99 2.63 8.63
C GLY A 68 6.44 2.19 8.46
N ALA A 69 6.71 1.32 7.50
CA ALA A 69 8.07 0.85 7.25
C ALA A 69 9.00 1.95 6.72
N LEU A 70 8.45 3.02 6.15
CA LEU A 70 9.25 4.13 5.65
C LEU A 70 9.71 5.08 6.74
N VAL A 71 8.95 5.16 7.84
CA VAL A 71 9.17 6.15 8.89
C VAL A 71 9.80 5.56 10.15
N THR A 72 9.97 4.24 10.21
CA THR A 72 10.62 3.59 11.34
C THR A 72 12.09 3.30 11.03
N PRO A 73 12.99 3.39 12.04
CA PRO A 73 14.41 3.14 11.80
C PRO A 73 14.72 1.73 11.27
N GLU A 74 13.94 0.74 11.68
CA GLU A 74 14.15 -0.65 11.30
C GLU A 74 13.62 -0.97 9.91
N HIS A 75 12.76 -0.13 9.34
CA HIS A 75 12.08 -0.37 8.07
C HIS A 75 11.36 -1.72 8.04
N ARG A 76 10.75 -2.11 9.16
CA ARG A 76 10.06 -3.40 9.29
C ARG A 76 8.56 -3.24 9.17
N ARG A 77 7.95 -4.24 8.54
CA ARG A 77 6.49 -4.32 8.45
C ARG A 77 5.92 -4.79 9.79
N TYR A 78 4.92 -4.07 10.29
CA TYR A 78 4.30 -4.40 11.58
C TYR A 78 3.14 -5.37 11.45
N GLY A 79 2.66 -5.62 10.25
CA GLY A 79 1.55 -6.51 10.01
C GLY A 79 1.69 -7.19 8.66
N ASN A 80 0.64 -7.88 8.28
CA ASN A 80 0.57 -8.57 6.99
C ASN A 80 -0.37 -7.83 6.07
N ALA A 81 -0.11 -7.88 4.77
CA ALA A 81 -1.02 -7.36 3.75
C ALA A 81 -1.26 -8.46 2.72
N LYS A 82 -2.53 -8.68 2.41
CA LYS A 82 -2.95 -9.72 1.47
C LYS A 82 -4.07 -9.20 0.58
N ALA A 83 -4.03 -9.54 -0.69
CA ALA A 83 -5.10 -9.19 -1.62
C ALA A 83 -6.35 -9.99 -1.30
N LEU A 84 -7.48 -9.32 -1.07
CA LEU A 84 -8.78 -9.98 -0.89
C LEU A 84 -9.46 -10.24 -2.22
N SER A 85 -9.19 -9.42 -3.21
CA SER A 85 -9.63 -9.58 -4.58
C SER A 85 -8.44 -9.36 -5.48
N ASP A 86 -8.61 -9.55 -6.78
CA ASP A 86 -7.57 -9.16 -7.72
C ASP A 86 -7.33 -7.66 -7.60
N CYS A 87 -6.10 -7.26 -7.36
CA CYS A 87 -5.75 -5.88 -7.06
C CYS A 87 -4.75 -5.32 -8.04
N LYS A 88 -4.84 -4.01 -8.27
CA LYS A 88 -3.76 -3.22 -8.86
C LYS A 88 -3.24 -2.28 -7.80
N VAL A 89 -1.95 -2.38 -7.52
CA VAL A 89 -1.31 -1.69 -6.41
C VAL A 89 -0.14 -0.87 -6.94
N LEU A 90 -0.15 0.42 -6.64
CA LEU A 90 0.95 1.32 -6.98
C LEU A 90 2.04 1.18 -5.93
N VAL A 91 3.27 0.93 -6.37
CA VAL A 91 4.44 0.89 -5.49
C VAL A 91 5.06 2.28 -5.43
N MET A 92 5.18 2.82 -4.22
CA MET A 92 5.77 4.15 -4.01
C MET A 92 6.96 4.02 -3.07
N ASN A 93 8.13 4.41 -3.54
CA ASN A 93 9.30 4.47 -2.69
C ASN A 93 9.25 5.73 -1.81
N ARG A 94 10.22 5.86 -0.90
CA ARG A 94 10.26 6.98 0.03
C ARG A 94 10.27 8.33 -0.67
N GLU A 95 11.03 8.46 -1.76
CA GLU A 95 11.10 9.70 -2.52
C GLU A 95 9.74 10.11 -3.07
N LYS A 96 9.05 9.18 -3.70
CA LYS A 96 7.72 9.43 -4.27
C LYS A 96 6.72 9.77 -3.19
N PHE A 97 6.80 9.09 -2.06
CA PHE A 97 5.91 9.37 -0.93
C PHE A 97 6.12 10.81 -0.42
N LEU A 98 7.36 11.20 -0.19
CA LEU A 98 7.67 12.55 0.30
C LEU A 98 7.31 13.63 -0.72
N PHE A 99 7.40 13.32 -2.00
CA PHE A 99 7.03 14.25 -3.06
C PHE A 99 5.50 14.41 -3.15
N ALA A 100 4.74 13.36 -2.88
CA ALA A 100 3.28 13.36 -3.01
C ALA A 100 2.56 13.99 -1.81
N VAL A 101 3.21 14.13 -0.67
CA VAL A 101 2.65 14.80 0.52
C VAL A 101 3.11 16.29 0.61
#